data_8f1069ea2617ddd4fbaa01399eb3de53
#
_entry.id   8f1069ea2617ddd4fbaa01399eb3de53
#
_cell.length_a   1.000
_cell.length_b   1.000
_cell.length_c   1.000
_cell.angle_alpha   90.00
_cell.angle_beta   90.00
_cell.angle_gamma   90.00
#
_symmetry.space_group_name_H-M   'P 1'
#
loop_
_entity.id
_entity.type
_entity.pdbx_description
1 polymer ?
#
loop_
_entity_poly.entity_id
_entity_poly.type
_entity_poly.pdbx_seq_one_letter_code
_entity_poly.pdbx_strand_id
1 'polypeptide(L)'
;MKVLSVSSEVFPLIKTGGLADVSGALPITLKDFEVETKTLLPGYPAVMKVIRDPVVRLEFPDLLGERATVLEVEHEGLDLLVLDAPAYYDRPGGPYLDPLGKDYPDNWRRFAALSLAASEIAAGLLPGWRPDLVHTHDWQAALTSVYMRYYPTPELPSVLTIHNIAFQGQFGSDIFPGLRLPDHAFAVDGIEYYGTVGFLKGGLQTAHAVTTVSPTYADEILTPEFGMGLEGVIATRIDDLHGIVNGIDTDVWNPATDPVVHTHYGPTTLKNREENRRSIAEFFHLDNDDAPIFCVISRLTWQKGMDIVANVADQIVAMGGKLVVLGSGEAALEGALLASASRHPGRIGVSIGYNEPMSHLMQAGCDAIIIPSRFEPCGLTQLYGLRYGCVPIVARTGGLNDTVIDANHAALAAKVATGIQFSPVTETGMLQAIRRAMHFYADRKLWTQLQKQGMKSDVSWEKSAERYAALYSSLVSKGM
;
A
#
# COMPACT_ATOMS: atom_id res chain seq x y z
N MET A 1 -13.06 22.46 -0.68
CA MET A 1 -11.97 22.38 0.33
C MET A 1 -10.67 22.06 -0.39
N LYS A 2 -9.56 22.70 -0.01
CA LYS A 2 -8.24 22.52 -0.66
C LYS A 2 -7.30 21.73 0.26
N VAL A 3 -6.68 20.69 -0.25
CA VAL A 3 -5.77 19.81 0.50
C VAL A 3 -4.40 19.78 -0.16
N LEU A 4 -3.36 19.99 0.63
CA LEU A 4 -1.98 19.70 0.23
C LEU A 4 -1.66 18.26 0.64
N SER A 5 -1.57 17.35 -0.32
CA SER A 5 -1.06 15.99 -0.10
C SER A 5 0.46 16.00 -0.25
N VAL A 6 1.19 15.37 0.66
CA VAL A 6 2.66 15.32 0.64
C VAL A 6 3.11 13.86 0.65
N SER A 7 3.72 13.42 -0.44
CA SER A 7 4.07 12.01 -0.63
C SER A 7 5.43 11.86 -1.31
N SER A 8 6.14 10.80 -0.93
CA SER A 8 7.40 10.43 -1.57
C SER A 8 7.22 9.61 -2.86
N GLU A 9 6.02 9.09 -3.09
CA GLU A 9 5.68 8.28 -4.26
C GLU A 9 4.27 8.64 -4.74
N VAL A 10 4.05 8.59 -6.06
CA VAL A 10 2.73 8.79 -6.70
C VAL A 10 2.65 7.92 -7.95
N PHE A 11 1.72 6.98 -7.99
CA PHE A 11 1.43 6.20 -9.20
C PHE A 11 0.70 7.08 -10.25
N PRO A 12 1.03 6.99 -11.56
CA PRO A 12 1.97 6.05 -12.17
C PRO A 12 3.42 6.55 -12.28
N LEU A 13 3.75 7.71 -11.74
CA LEU A 13 5.05 8.38 -11.91
C LEU A 13 6.21 7.63 -11.25
N ILE A 14 6.01 7.18 -10.02
CA ILE A 14 7.02 6.47 -9.22
C ILE A 14 6.33 5.59 -8.19
N LYS A 15 6.72 4.31 -8.10
CA LYS A 15 6.10 3.32 -7.20
C LYS A 15 7.12 2.33 -6.68
N THR A 16 7.13 2.15 -5.36
CA THR A 16 7.82 1.04 -4.69
C THR A 16 6.86 0.18 -3.85
N GLY A 17 5.73 0.75 -3.43
CA GLY A 17 4.73 0.08 -2.59
C GLY A 17 3.33 0.66 -2.73
N GLY A 18 2.44 0.26 -1.80
CA GLY A 18 1.03 0.67 -1.81
C GLY A 18 0.79 2.15 -1.54
N LEU A 19 1.77 2.88 -0.97
CA LEU A 19 1.70 4.32 -0.77
C LEU A 19 1.46 5.05 -2.11
N ALA A 20 2.18 4.64 -3.16
CA ALA A 20 2.02 5.24 -4.49
C ALA A 20 0.61 5.10 -5.05
N ASP A 21 -0.02 3.92 -4.84
CA ASP A 21 -1.40 3.68 -5.29
C ASP A 21 -2.38 4.61 -4.59
N VAL A 22 -2.22 4.83 -3.28
CA VAL A 22 -3.05 5.76 -2.51
C VAL A 22 -2.86 7.19 -2.99
N SER A 23 -1.61 7.64 -3.10
CA SER A 23 -1.28 9.02 -3.52
C SER A 23 -1.67 9.31 -4.98
N GLY A 24 -1.81 8.29 -5.82
CA GLY A 24 -2.30 8.42 -7.18
C GLY A 24 -3.82 8.40 -7.29
N ALA A 25 -4.52 7.56 -6.51
CA ALA A 25 -5.96 7.35 -6.68
C ALA A 25 -6.82 8.26 -5.77
N LEU A 26 -6.44 8.43 -4.52
CA LEU A 26 -7.23 9.22 -3.55
C LEU A 26 -7.47 10.66 -4.00
N PRO A 27 -6.47 11.44 -4.52
CA PRO A 27 -6.70 12.80 -4.99
C PRO A 27 -7.71 12.89 -6.12
N ILE A 28 -7.74 11.91 -7.02
CA ILE A 28 -8.68 11.86 -8.14
C ILE A 28 -10.11 11.63 -7.62
N THR A 29 -10.29 10.63 -6.77
CA THR A 29 -11.62 10.28 -6.23
C THR A 29 -12.16 11.35 -5.28
N LEU A 30 -11.30 12.07 -4.56
CA LEU A 30 -11.71 13.17 -3.67
C LEU A 30 -12.37 14.34 -4.42
N LYS A 31 -12.15 14.49 -5.73
CA LYS A 31 -12.83 15.52 -6.56
C LYS A 31 -14.35 15.33 -6.53
N ASP A 32 -14.85 14.10 -6.46
CA ASP A 32 -16.28 13.79 -6.37
C ASP A 32 -16.91 14.23 -5.04
N PHE A 33 -16.07 14.52 -4.04
CA PHE A 33 -16.46 15.02 -2.71
C PHE A 33 -16.11 16.51 -2.53
N GLU A 34 -15.93 17.25 -3.62
CA GLU A 34 -15.60 18.69 -3.62
C GLU A 34 -14.28 19.01 -2.89
N VAL A 35 -13.32 18.08 -2.90
CA VAL A 35 -11.97 18.27 -2.37
C VAL A 35 -10.98 18.44 -3.51
N GLU A 36 -10.40 19.63 -3.63
CA GLU A 36 -9.30 19.95 -4.54
C GLU A 36 -7.99 19.55 -3.86
N THR A 37 -7.23 18.65 -4.45
CA THR A 37 -5.95 18.17 -3.90
C THR A 37 -4.82 18.53 -4.83
N LYS A 38 -3.77 19.20 -4.29
CA LYS A 38 -2.47 19.28 -4.95
C LYS A 38 -1.50 18.35 -4.22
N THR A 39 -0.80 17.51 -4.99
CA THR A 39 0.15 16.54 -4.41
C THR A 39 1.58 17.01 -4.61
N LEU A 40 2.29 17.29 -3.52
CA LEU A 40 3.73 17.60 -3.53
C LEU A 40 4.52 16.29 -3.47
N LEU A 41 5.41 16.11 -4.45
CA LEU A 41 6.31 14.97 -4.54
C LEU A 41 7.73 15.39 -4.99
N PRO A 42 8.78 14.59 -4.67
CA PRO A 42 10.13 14.87 -5.12
C PRO A 42 10.30 14.71 -6.64
N GLY A 43 11.11 15.58 -7.23
CA GLY A 43 11.50 15.55 -8.64
C GLY A 43 12.56 14.49 -8.93
N TYR A 44 12.21 13.21 -8.73
CA TYR A 44 13.09 12.10 -9.10
C TYR A 44 13.29 12.04 -10.62
N PRO A 45 14.38 11.43 -11.13
CA PRO A 45 14.62 11.30 -12.57
C PRO A 45 13.43 10.68 -13.34
N ALA A 46 12.76 9.71 -12.74
CA ALA A 46 11.57 9.07 -13.34
C ALA A 46 10.41 10.07 -13.49
N VAL A 47 10.17 10.91 -12.49
CA VAL A 47 9.14 11.95 -12.49
C VAL A 47 9.47 13.03 -13.51
N MET A 48 10.69 13.59 -13.43
CA MET A 48 11.14 14.67 -14.31
C MET A 48 11.14 14.28 -15.79
N LYS A 49 11.32 12.99 -16.10
CA LYS A 49 11.29 12.46 -17.46
C LYS A 49 9.90 12.48 -18.10
N VAL A 50 8.84 12.33 -17.31
CA VAL A 50 7.47 12.12 -17.83
C VAL A 50 6.61 13.37 -17.76
N ILE A 51 6.84 14.30 -16.83
CA ILE A 51 6.10 15.56 -16.75
C ILE A 51 6.36 16.42 -18.00
N ARG A 52 5.34 17.16 -18.44
CA ARG A 52 5.41 18.02 -19.64
C ARG A 52 4.95 19.43 -19.29
N ASP A 53 5.64 20.43 -19.84
CA ASP A 53 5.32 21.85 -19.72
C ASP A 53 5.07 22.32 -18.27
N PRO A 54 5.93 21.96 -17.30
CA PRO A 54 5.76 22.37 -15.90
C PRO A 54 5.93 23.88 -15.76
N VAL A 55 5.14 24.49 -14.87
CA VAL A 55 5.21 25.92 -14.56
C VAL A 55 5.93 26.13 -13.23
N VAL A 56 6.94 26.97 -13.22
CA VAL A 56 7.64 27.38 -11.99
C VAL A 56 6.68 28.20 -11.13
N ARG A 57 6.44 27.78 -9.88
CA ARG A 57 5.49 28.45 -8.97
C ARG A 57 6.18 29.05 -7.74
N LEU A 58 7.26 28.44 -7.28
CA LEU A 58 7.98 28.86 -6.10
C LEU A 58 9.46 28.49 -6.24
N GLU A 59 10.34 29.39 -5.81
CA GLU A 59 11.78 29.15 -5.77
C GLU A 59 12.28 29.25 -4.33
N PHE A 60 13.09 28.27 -3.91
CA PHE A 60 13.82 28.30 -2.65
C PHE A 60 15.31 28.54 -2.94
N PRO A 61 15.84 29.72 -2.60
CA PRO A 61 17.28 29.96 -2.74
C PRO A 61 18.14 29.12 -1.79
N ASP A 62 17.55 28.69 -0.68
CA ASP A 62 18.19 27.85 0.35
C ASP A 62 17.13 26.95 1.06
N LEU A 63 16.94 25.74 0.54
CA LEU A 63 16.14 24.69 1.16
C LEU A 63 17.08 23.69 1.82
N LEU A 64 17.33 23.83 3.12
CA LEU A 64 18.30 23.03 3.90
C LEU A 64 19.71 22.96 3.27
N GLY A 65 20.18 24.06 2.70
CA GLY A 65 21.51 24.18 2.14
C GLY A 65 21.61 24.09 0.61
N GLU A 66 20.51 23.77 -0.07
CA GLU A 66 20.45 23.60 -1.51
C GLU A 66 19.37 24.47 -2.15
N ARG A 67 19.50 24.76 -3.43
CA ARG A 67 18.46 25.43 -4.21
C ARG A 67 17.37 24.41 -4.59
N ALA A 68 16.12 24.85 -4.59
CA ALA A 68 15.01 24.05 -5.03
C ALA A 68 13.94 24.90 -5.71
N THR A 69 13.14 24.29 -6.57
CA THR A 69 12.03 24.92 -7.28
C THR A 69 10.79 24.04 -7.17
N VAL A 70 9.63 24.63 -6.95
CA VAL A 70 8.35 23.92 -7.04
C VAL A 70 7.76 24.15 -8.43
N LEU A 71 7.60 23.06 -9.14
CA LEU A 71 7.00 23.01 -10.48
C LEU A 71 5.55 22.53 -10.35
N GLU A 72 4.62 23.27 -10.93
CA GLU A 72 3.21 22.84 -11.03
C GLU A 72 2.96 22.22 -12.39
N VAL A 73 2.29 21.08 -12.41
CA VAL A 73 1.94 20.35 -13.62
C VAL A 73 0.70 19.49 -13.39
N GLU A 74 -0.15 19.36 -14.39
CA GLU A 74 -1.20 18.34 -14.44
C GLU A 74 -0.66 17.10 -15.16
N HIS A 75 -0.90 15.93 -14.60
CA HIS A 75 -0.52 14.67 -15.20
C HIS A 75 -1.57 13.60 -14.88
N GLU A 76 -2.19 13.02 -15.90
CA GLU A 76 -3.20 11.96 -15.76
C GLU A 76 -4.31 12.26 -14.74
N GLY A 77 -4.80 13.51 -14.73
CA GLY A 77 -5.85 13.95 -13.81
C GLY A 77 -5.38 14.32 -12.41
N LEU A 78 -4.08 14.25 -12.14
CA LEU A 78 -3.45 14.67 -10.88
C LEU A 78 -2.92 16.11 -11.00
N ASP A 79 -3.23 16.94 -10.02
CA ASP A 79 -2.64 18.27 -9.85
C ASP A 79 -1.37 18.13 -9.00
N LEU A 80 -0.21 18.20 -9.63
CA LEU A 80 1.09 17.94 -9.00
C LEU A 80 1.87 19.21 -8.74
N LEU A 81 2.55 19.21 -7.59
CA LEU A 81 3.64 20.09 -7.23
C LEU A 81 4.92 19.26 -7.15
N VAL A 82 5.82 19.43 -8.09
CA VAL A 82 7.07 18.65 -8.12
C VAL A 82 8.17 19.48 -7.51
N LEU A 83 8.78 19.00 -6.44
CA LEU A 83 9.94 19.62 -5.81
C LEU A 83 11.20 19.28 -6.59
N ASP A 84 11.56 20.12 -7.54
CA ASP A 84 12.80 20.01 -8.30
C ASP A 84 13.98 20.53 -7.46
N ALA A 85 14.73 19.60 -6.90
CA ALA A 85 15.91 19.82 -6.10
C ALA A 85 16.97 18.80 -6.49
N PRO A 86 17.72 19.03 -7.59
CA PRO A 86 18.64 18.05 -8.17
C PRO A 86 19.69 17.53 -7.20
N ALA A 87 20.20 18.38 -6.30
CA ALA A 87 21.16 17.97 -5.27
C ALA A 87 20.62 16.85 -4.35
N TYR A 88 19.30 16.79 -4.17
CA TYR A 88 18.63 15.78 -3.34
C TYR A 88 18.09 14.60 -4.13
N TYR A 89 17.54 14.84 -5.32
CA TYR A 89 16.70 13.83 -5.99
C TYR A 89 17.24 13.34 -7.33
N ASP A 90 18.11 14.08 -8.02
CA ASP A 90 18.69 13.62 -9.29
C ASP A 90 19.83 12.63 -9.03
N ARG A 91 19.45 11.39 -8.76
CA ARG A 91 20.35 10.30 -8.40
C ARG A 91 19.95 8.99 -9.09
N PRO A 92 20.96 8.15 -9.44
CA PRO A 92 20.69 6.80 -9.93
C PRO A 92 20.12 5.93 -8.80
N GLY A 93 19.25 4.99 -9.13
CA GLY A 93 18.61 4.09 -8.15
C GLY A 93 17.13 4.40 -7.94
N GLY A 94 16.62 4.01 -6.79
CA GLY A 94 15.21 4.23 -6.41
C GLY A 94 15.00 5.47 -5.53
N PRO A 95 13.75 5.71 -5.12
CA PRO A 95 13.43 6.82 -4.20
C PRO A 95 14.21 6.80 -2.89
N TYR A 96 14.53 5.62 -2.38
CA TYR A 96 15.12 5.42 -1.04
C TYR A 96 16.50 4.81 -1.07
N LEU A 97 16.77 3.97 -2.08
CA LEU A 97 17.93 3.10 -2.17
C LEU A 97 18.79 3.44 -3.37
N ASP A 98 20.10 3.35 -3.20
CA ASP A 98 21.09 3.45 -4.26
C ASP A 98 21.03 2.22 -5.20
N PRO A 99 21.79 2.20 -6.31
CA PRO A 99 21.81 1.06 -7.22
C PRO A 99 22.31 -0.26 -6.60
N LEU A 100 22.93 -0.21 -5.43
CA LEU A 100 23.38 -1.38 -4.67
C LEU A 100 22.34 -1.87 -3.64
N GLY A 101 21.17 -1.20 -3.58
CA GLY A 101 20.10 -1.54 -2.64
C GLY A 101 20.34 -1.06 -1.22
N LYS A 102 21.22 -0.07 -1.00
CA LYS A 102 21.48 0.56 0.28
C LYS A 102 20.77 1.90 0.40
N ASP A 103 20.32 2.23 1.62
CA ASP A 103 19.77 3.55 1.91
C ASP A 103 20.78 4.66 1.57
N TYR A 104 20.29 5.75 0.97
CA TYR A 104 21.12 6.94 0.84
C TYR A 104 21.41 7.51 2.23
N PRO A 105 22.69 7.81 2.56
CA PRO A 105 23.07 8.29 3.90
C PRO A 105 22.42 9.61 4.30
N ASP A 106 22.00 10.39 3.32
CA ASP A 106 21.34 11.69 3.47
C ASP A 106 19.82 11.63 3.25
N ASN A 107 19.19 10.46 3.33
CA ASN A 107 17.72 10.34 3.26
C ASN A 107 17.02 11.26 4.26
N TRP A 108 17.60 11.47 5.44
CA TRP A 108 17.07 12.42 6.41
C TRP A 108 16.96 13.84 5.84
N ARG A 109 17.99 14.33 5.12
CA ARG A 109 17.99 15.69 4.54
C ARG A 109 17.04 15.78 3.35
N ARG A 110 17.00 14.76 2.51
CA ARG A 110 16.14 14.67 1.34
C ARG A 110 14.66 14.80 1.72
N PHE A 111 14.22 14.04 2.72
CA PHE A 111 12.83 14.05 3.16
C PHE A 111 12.50 15.15 4.17
N ALA A 112 13.47 15.67 4.89
CA ALA A 112 13.34 16.94 5.59
C ALA A 112 13.10 18.11 4.63
N ALA A 113 13.80 18.15 3.49
CA ALA A 113 13.60 19.16 2.45
C ALA A 113 12.19 19.12 1.85
N LEU A 114 11.66 17.90 1.55
CA LEU A 114 10.27 17.71 1.12
C LEU A 114 9.29 18.28 2.15
N SER A 115 9.49 17.92 3.42
CA SER A 115 8.62 18.32 4.52
C SER A 115 8.68 19.83 4.81
N LEU A 116 9.86 20.43 4.71
CA LEU A 116 10.02 21.88 4.89
C LEU A 116 9.34 22.65 3.73
N ALA A 117 9.55 22.23 2.48
CA ALA A 117 8.88 22.83 1.33
C ALA A 117 7.34 22.74 1.48
N ALA A 118 6.83 21.61 1.96
CA ALA A 118 5.40 21.42 2.22
C ALA A 118 4.89 22.39 3.29
N SER A 119 5.62 22.59 4.39
CA SER A 119 5.23 23.52 5.46
C SER A 119 5.22 24.97 4.99
N GLU A 120 6.14 25.37 4.14
CA GLU A 120 6.20 26.72 3.53
C GLU A 120 5.03 26.95 2.55
N ILE A 121 4.64 25.91 1.78
CA ILE A 121 3.43 25.95 0.96
C ILE A 121 2.18 26.07 1.84
N ALA A 122 2.13 25.34 2.94
CA ALA A 122 1.05 25.43 3.93
C ALA A 122 0.96 26.82 4.56
N ALA A 123 2.10 27.47 4.81
CA ALA A 123 2.17 28.85 5.28
C ALA A 123 1.64 29.89 4.27
N GLY A 124 1.43 29.48 2.99
CA GLY A 124 0.88 30.34 1.94
C GLY A 124 1.91 30.90 0.96
N LEU A 125 3.11 30.33 0.91
CA LEU A 125 4.14 30.81 -0.03
C LEU A 125 3.82 30.49 -1.49
N LEU A 126 2.91 29.53 -1.78
CA LEU A 126 2.51 29.22 -3.15
C LEU A 126 1.56 30.29 -3.70
N PRO A 127 1.97 31.08 -4.73
CA PRO A 127 1.14 32.19 -5.23
C PRO A 127 -0.24 31.72 -5.73
N GLY A 128 -1.30 32.37 -5.24
CA GLY A 128 -2.67 32.14 -5.70
C GLY A 128 -3.33 30.86 -5.19
N TRP A 129 -2.64 30.05 -4.37
CA TRP A 129 -3.21 28.83 -3.81
C TRP A 129 -2.76 28.63 -2.36
N ARG A 130 -3.69 28.28 -1.49
CA ARG A 130 -3.42 27.94 -0.09
C ARG A 130 -4.30 26.76 0.31
N PRO A 131 -3.75 25.74 1.01
CA PRO A 131 -4.56 24.63 1.50
C PRO A 131 -5.40 25.03 2.74
N ASP A 132 -6.50 24.33 2.92
CA ASP A 132 -7.30 24.33 4.14
C ASP A 132 -6.84 23.25 5.11
N LEU A 133 -6.11 22.23 4.62
CA LEU A 133 -5.61 21.08 5.35
C LEU A 133 -4.36 20.50 4.66
N VAL A 134 -3.45 19.93 5.45
CA VAL A 134 -2.26 19.19 4.96
C VAL A 134 -2.42 17.71 5.28
N HIS A 135 -2.22 16.84 4.27
CA HIS A 135 -2.23 15.39 4.42
C HIS A 135 -0.86 14.81 4.06
N THR A 136 -0.18 14.23 5.01
CA THR A 136 1.19 13.69 4.87
C THR A 136 1.19 12.17 4.89
N HIS A 137 2.08 11.55 4.13
CA HIS A 137 2.14 10.10 3.97
C HIS A 137 3.49 9.55 4.44
N ASP A 138 3.45 8.64 5.42
CA ASP A 138 4.59 7.96 6.03
C ASP A 138 5.68 8.89 6.59
N TRP A 139 6.79 8.31 7.02
CA TRP A 139 7.89 9.02 7.65
C TRP A 139 8.54 10.08 6.73
N GLN A 140 8.49 9.88 5.43
CA GLN A 140 9.10 10.78 4.45
C GLN A 140 8.45 12.17 4.42
N ALA A 141 7.18 12.25 4.78
CA ALA A 141 6.45 13.51 4.84
C ALA A 141 6.10 13.96 6.27
N ALA A 142 6.41 13.14 7.27
CA ALA A 142 5.97 13.33 8.65
C ALA A 142 6.50 14.61 9.30
N LEU A 143 7.70 15.07 8.93
CA LEU A 143 8.24 16.33 9.48
C LEU A 143 7.48 17.58 9.01
N THR A 144 6.57 17.48 8.05
CA THR A 144 5.74 18.62 7.63
C THR A 144 4.96 19.20 8.81
N SER A 145 4.25 18.36 9.58
CA SER A 145 3.50 18.79 10.77
C SER A 145 4.42 19.26 11.90
N VAL A 146 5.64 18.72 11.98
CA VAL A 146 6.68 19.21 12.90
C VAL A 146 7.10 20.62 12.55
N TYR A 147 7.44 20.89 11.30
CA TYR A 147 7.78 22.24 10.84
C TYR A 147 6.60 23.21 11.03
N MET A 148 5.38 22.79 10.71
CA MET A 148 4.17 23.60 10.94
C MET A 148 3.98 23.97 12.42
N ARG A 149 4.33 23.08 13.35
CA ARG A 149 4.23 23.35 14.79
C ARG A 149 5.29 24.33 15.30
N TYR A 150 6.53 24.22 14.80
CA TYR A 150 7.67 24.96 15.36
C TYR A 150 8.05 26.20 14.55
N TYR A 151 7.53 26.37 13.34
CA TYR A 151 7.69 27.57 12.54
C TYR A 151 6.42 28.44 12.60
N PRO A 152 6.52 29.75 12.34
CA PRO A 152 5.37 30.65 12.33
C PRO A 152 4.47 30.36 11.11
N THR A 153 3.73 29.28 11.16
CA THR A 153 2.70 28.93 10.19
C THR A 153 1.31 29.22 10.76
N PRO A 154 0.32 29.56 9.91
CA PRO A 154 -1.07 29.61 10.39
C PRO A 154 -1.50 28.24 10.94
N GLU A 155 -2.38 28.24 11.93
CA GLU A 155 -3.01 27.00 12.39
C GLU A 155 -3.79 26.37 11.24
N LEU A 156 -3.24 25.28 10.71
CA LEU A 156 -3.88 24.46 9.69
C LEU A 156 -3.97 23.03 10.22
N PRO A 157 -5.12 22.37 10.09
CA PRO A 157 -5.24 20.98 10.43
C PRO A 157 -4.33 20.12 9.54
N SER A 158 -3.80 19.05 10.14
CA SER A 158 -2.94 18.10 9.44
C SER A 158 -3.34 16.66 9.74
N VAL A 159 -3.23 15.80 8.74
CA VAL A 159 -3.42 14.35 8.82
C VAL A 159 -2.10 13.67 8.47
N LEU A 160 -1.72 12.66 9.25
CA LEU A 160 -0.60 11.77 8.93
C LEU A 160 -1.13 10.38 8.67
N THR A 161 -0.90 9.83 7.47
CA THR A 161 -1.21 8.43 7.17
C THR A 161 0.01 7.54 7.34
N ILE A 162 -0.12 6.49 8.16
CA ILE A 162 0.84 5.41 8.31
C ILE A 162 0.45 4.29 7.33
N HIS A 163 1.23 4.11 6.27
CA HIS A 163 1.03 3.01 5.34
C HIS A 163 1.72 1.73 5.82
N ASN A 164 2.90 1.87 6.44
CA ASN A 164 3.62 0.76 7.05
C ASN A 164 4.54 1.25 8.17
N ILE A 165 4.19 0.95 9.41
CA ILE A 165 4.94 1.37 10.60
C ILE A 165 6.34 0.75 10.71
N ALA A 166 6.66 -0.27 9.89
CA ALA A 166 8.01 -0.82 9.83
C ALA A 166 9.07 0.18 9.34
N PHE A 167 8.63 1.24 8.65
CA PHE A 167 9.49 2.30 8.13
C PHE A 167 9.24 3.59 8.93
N GLN A 168 10.21 3.98 9.76
CA GLN A 168 10.01 5.05 10.76
C GLN A 168 10.82 6.31 10.51
N GLY A 169 11.87 6.25 9.66
CA GLY A 169 12.77 7.38 9.46
C GLY A 169 13.48 7.77 10.75
N GLN A 170 14.24 6.83 11.33
CA GLN A 170 15.01 7.02 12.54
C GLN A 170 16.47 7.27 12.21
N PHE A 171 17.03 8.36 12.74
CA PHE A 171 18.39 8.82 12.45
C PHE A 171 19.12 9.24 13.72
N GLY A 172 20.46 9.24 13.69
CA GLY A 172 21.28 9.72 14.81
C GLY A 172 20.96 11.18 15.20
N SER A 173 21.17 11.52 16.47
CA SER A 173 20.92 12.90 16.97
C SER A 173 21.84 13.94 16.33
N ASP A 174 22.94 13.54 15.75
CA ASP A 174 23.90 14.39 15.04
C ASP A 174 23.30 15.11 13.83
N ILE A 175 22.20 14.60 13.25
CA ILE A 175 21.50 15.27 12.15
C ILE A 175 20.63 16.45 12.58
N PHE A 176 20.27 16.54 13.88
CA PHE A 176 19.28 17.49 14.38
C PHE A 176 19.60 18.96 14.01
N PRO A 177 20.84 19.47 14.14
CA PRO A 177 21.17 20.84 13.73
C PRO A 177 20.89 21.10 12.24
N GLY A 178 21.03 20.06 11.39
CA GLY A 178 20.77 20.13 9.95
C GLY A 178 19.29 20.25 9.59
N LEU A 179 18.38 19.92 10.50
CA LEU A 179 16.94 20.07 10.32
C LEU A 179 16.46 21.50 10.50
N ARG A 180 17.32 22.39 11.06
CA ARG A 180 16.99 23.80 11.35
C ARG A 180 15.78 24.00 12.28
N LEU A 181 15.39 22.99 13.03
CA LEU A 181 14.38 23.09 14.07
C LEU A 181 14.94 23.79 15.31
N PRO A 182 14.11 24.47 16.11
CA PRO A 182 14.57 25.04 17.38
C PRO A 182 14.93 23.93 18.38
N ASP A 183 15.87 24.19 19.28
CA ASP A 183 16.39 23.19 20.22
C ASP A 183 15.31 22.47 21.02
N HIS A 184 14.24 23.17 21.40
CA HIS A 184 13.15 22.61 22.15
C HIS A 184 12.25 21.64 21.35
N ALA A 185 12.45 21.53 20.04
CA ALA A 185 11.80 20.48 19.24
C ALA A 185 12.45 19.08 19.46
N PHE A 186 13.69 19.04 19.97
CA PHE A 186 14.32 17.79 20.39
C PHE A 186 13.89 17.40 21.81
N ALA A 187 12.64 17.00 21.94
CA ALA A 187 12.00 16.65 23.20
C ALA A 187 11.09 15.43 23.02
N VAL A 188 10.65 14.84 24.15
CA VAL A 188 9.81 13.64 24.15
C VAL A 188 8.45 13.88 23.46
N ASP A 189 7.90 15.07 23.56
CA ASP A 189 6.68 15.50 22.84
C ASP A 189 6.96 16.11 21.45
N GLY A 190 8.23 16.10 21.02
CA GLY A 190 8.70 16.52 19.70
C GLY A 190 9.25 15.35 18.89
N ILE A 191 10.46 15.52 18.33
CA ILE A 191 11.08 14.55 17.42
C ILE A 191 12.11 13.62 18.09
N GLU A 192 12.43 13.82 19.38
CA GLU A 192 13.34 12.93 20.10
C GLU A 192 12.72 11.54 20.25
N TYR A 193 13.51 10.49 19.99
CA TYR A 193 13.11 9.11 20.10
C TYR A 193 14.29 8.26 20.58
N TYR A 194 14.32 7.91 21.88
CA TYR A 194 15.39 7.14 22.52
C TYR A 194 16.80 7.67 22.20
N GLY A 195 17.00 9.00 22.34
CA GLY A 195 18.27 9.66 22.07
C GLY A 195 18.59 9.87 20.58
N THR A 196 17.67 9.53 19.69
CA THR A 196 17.79 9.70 18.23
C THR A 196 16.72 10.67 17.72
N VAL A 197 16.72 10.96 16.43
CA VAL A 197 15.67 11.73 15.73
C VAL A 197 14.72 10.75 15.03
N GLY A 198 13.43 10.78 15.40
CA GLY A 198 12.38 9.97 14.78
C GLY A 198 11.41 10.81 13.96
N PHE A 199 11.41 10.67 12.63
CA PHE A 199 10.55 11.45 11.74
C PHE A 199 9.08 11.06 11.90
N LEU A 200 8.76 9.77 11.80
CA LEU A 200 7.39 9.29 11.99
C LEU A 200 6.89 9.61 13.40
N LYS A 201 7.75 9.41 14.42
CA LYS A 201 7.43 9.74 15.82
C LYS A 201 7.11 11.23 15.98
N GLY A 202 7.90 12.12 15.36
CA GLY A 202 7.62 13.56 15.37
C GLY A 202 6.28 13.89 14.73
N GLY A 203 5.97 13.31 13.59
CA GLY A 203 4.67 13.47 12.92
C GLY A 203 3.50 12.96 13.77
N LEU A 204 3.65 11.81 14.45
CA LEU A 204 2.65 11.28 15.38
C LEU A 204 2.35 12.23 16.54
N GLN A 205 3.36 12.97 17.02
CA GLN A 205 3.20 13.96 18.11
C GLN A 205 2.57 15.28 17.67
N THR A 206 2.68 15.62 16.39
CA THR A 206 2.33 16.96 15.90
C THR A 206 1.15 17.02 14.95
N ALA A 207 0.81 15.93 14.26
CA ALA A 207 -0.37 15.88 13.40
C ALA A 207 -1.68 15.95 14.22
N HIS A 208 -2.72 16.58 13.67
CA HIS A 208 -4.03 16.70 14.31
C HIS A 208 -4.81 15.39 14.30
N ALA A 209 -4.68 14.61 13.22
CA ALA A 209 -5.21 13.24 13.14
C ALA A 209 -4.17 12.30 12.56
N VAL A 210 -4.24 11.04 12.98
CA VAL A 210 -3.43 9.95 12.47
C VAL A 210 -4.35 8.97 11.79
N THR A 211 -4.03 8.60 10.55
CA THR A 211 -4.75 7.52 9.87
C THR A 211 -3.83 6.35 9.57
N THR A 212 -4.41 5.18 9.45
CA THR A 212 -3.73 4.02 8.87
C THR A 212 -4.68 3.28 7.93
N VAL A 213 -4.16 2.30 7.22
CA VAL A 213 -4.78 1.77 6.01
C VAL A 213 -5.73 0.59 6.26
N SER A 214 -6.11 0.34 7.52
CA SER A 214 -7.23 -0.54 7.87
C SER A 214 -7.61 -0.40 9.36
N PRO A 215 -8.87 -0.67 9.76
CA PRO A 215 -9.28 -0.68 11.16
C PRO A 215 -8.52 -1.70 12.00
N THR A 216 -8.41 -2.95 11.54
CA THR A 216 -7.65 -3.98 12.25
C THR A 216 -6.18 -3.58 12.42
N TYR A 217 -5.57 -2.96 11.41
CA TYR A 217 -4.19 -2.50 11.54
C TYR A 217 -4.05 -1.34 12.53
N ALA A 218 -5.05 -0.46 12.63
CA ALA A 218 -5.08 0.58 13.67
C ALA A 218 -5.06 -0.04 15.07
N ASP A 219 -5.78 -1.13 15.30
CA ASP A 219 -5.75 -1.86 16.56
C ASP A 219 -4.41 -2.61 16.77
N GLU A 220 -3.88 -3.24 15.72
CA GLU A 220 -2.62 -3.98 15.76
C GLU A 220 -1.44 -3.10 16.16
N ILE A 221 -1.29 -1.90 15.58
CA ILE A 221 -0.15 -0.99 15.88
C ILE A 221 -0.19 -0.39 17.29
N LEU A 222 -1.27 -0.59 18.03
CA LEU A 222 -1.35 -0.26 19.48
C LEU A 222 -0.73 -1.35 20.34
N THR A 223 -0.31 -2.48 19.78
CA THR A 223 0.27 -3.59 20.53
C THR A 223 1.79 -3.65 20.38
N PRO A 224 2.54 -4.14 21.38
CA PRO A 224 3.99 -4.30 21.28
C PRO A 224 4.44 -5.21 20.13
N GLU A 225 3.59 -6.14 19.71
CA GLU A 225 3.88 -7.08 18.62
C GLU A 225 3.95 -6.39 17.26
N PHE A 226 3.10 -5.39 17.01
CA PHE A 226 2.98 -4.72 15.71
C PHE A 226 3.35 -3.24 15.73
N GLY A 227 3.39 -2.59 16.89
CA GLY A 227 3.68 -1.16 17.03
C GLY A 227 5.16 -0.79 16.81
N MET A 228 6.03 -1.81 16.79
CA MET A 228 7.48 -1.67 16.49
C MET A 228 8.18 -0.58 17.32
N GLY A 229 7.77 -0.43 18.60
CA GLY A 229 8.28 0.53 19.55
C GLY A 229 7.55 1.87 19.59
N LEU A 230 6.61 2.11 18.66
CA LEU A 230 5.78 3.32 18.63
C LEU A 230 4.39 3.13 19.25
N GLU A 231 4.04 1.92 19.70
CA GLU A 231 2.73 1.60 20.27
C GLU A 231 2.36 2.53 21.44
N GLY A 232 3.31 2.87 22.30
CA GLY A 232 3.09 3.80 23.41
C GLY A 232 2.78 5.23 22.94
N VAL A 233 3.45 5.70 21.89
CA VAL A 233 3.19 7.02 21.29
C VAL A 233 1.81 7.03 20.64
N ILE A 234 1.48 5.99 19.87
CA ILE A 234 0.19 5.87 19.18
C ILE A 234 -0.95 5.77 20.19
N ALA A 235 -0.77 5.03 21.29
CA ALA A 235 -1.78 4.89 22.33
C ALA A 235 -2.16 6.23 22.99
N THR A 236 -1.24 7.21 23.05
CA THR A 236 -1.57 8.57 23.52
C THR A 236 -2.43 9.36 22.53
N ARG A 237 -2.60 8.86 21.32
CA ARG A 237 -3.33 9.50 20.22
C ARG A 237 -4.53 8.64 19.73
N ILE A 238 -5.04 7.75 20.61
CA ILE A 238 -6.09 6.78 20.25
C ILE A 238 -7.38 7.46 19.77
N ASP A 239 -7.73 8.60 20.32
CA ASP A 239 -8.94 9.35 19.94
C ASP A 239 -8.82 10.02 18.57
N ASP A 240 -7.60 10.21 18.08
CA ASP A 240 -7.28 10.81 16.78
C ASP A 240 -6.84 9.75 15.75
N LEU A 241 -6.83 8.46 16.13
CA LEU A 241 -6.40 7.36 15.26
C LEU A 241 -7.58 6.78 14.47
N HIS A 242 -7.45 6.73 13.15
CA HIS A 242 -8.49 6.23 12.24
C HIS A 242 -7.95 5.16 11.30
N GLY A 243 -8.62 4.01 11.22
CA GLY A 243 -8.34 2.98 10.20
C GLY A 243 -9.24 3.18 8.98
N ILE A 244 -8.66 3.48 7.81
CA ILE A 244 -9.40 3.66 6.55
C ILE A 244 -8.80 2.73 5.50
N VAL A 245 -9.57 1.73 5.06
CA VAL A 245 -9.12 0.74 4.07
C VAL A 245 -8.89 1.41 2.73
N ASN A 246 -7.83 1.01 2.01
CA ASN A 246 -7.59 1.47 0.65
C ASN A 246 -8.56 0.83 -0.34
N GLY A 247 -8.88 1.54 -1.41
CA GLY A 247 -9.54 0.99 -2.60
C GLY A 247 -8.56 0.52 -3.66
N ILE A 248 -9.10 0.07 -4.79
CA ILE A 248 -8.36 -0.18 -6.03
C ILE A 248 -8.97 0.60 -7.18
N ASP A 249 -8.20 0.82 -8.24
CA ASP A 249 -8.72 1.32 -9.50
C ASP A 249 -9.55 0.21 -10.17
N THR A 250 -10.87 0.38 -10.18
CA THR A 250 -11.82 -0.59 -10.71
C THR A 250 -12.01 -0.50 -12.22
N ASP A 251 -11.40 0.45 -12.91
CA ASP A 251 -11.32 0.51 -14.36
C ASP A 251 -10.13 -0.28 -14.87
N VAL A 252 -8.98 -0.13 -14.24
CA VAL A 252 -7.76 -0.91 -14.52
C VAL A 252 -7.96 -2.38 -14.12
N TRP A 253 -8.41 -2.63 -12.89
CA TRP A 253 -8.66 -3.97 -12.37
C TRP A 253 -10.10 -4.41 -12.62
N ASN A 254 -10.44 -4.71 -13.89
CA ASN A 254 -11.80 -5.06 -14.29
C ASN A 254 -11.82 -6.24 -15.28
N PRO A 255 -12.19 -7.44 -14.86
CA PRO A 255 -12.17 -8.61 -15.74
C PRO A 255 -13.14 -8.53 -16.94
N ALA A 256 -14.04 -7.55 -16.95
CA ALA A 256 -14.94 -7.31 -18.09
C ALA A 256 -14.31 -6.48 -19.22
N THR A 257 -13.27 -5.70 -18.93
CA THR A 257 -12.64 -4.74 -19.86
C THR A 257 -11.12 -4.83 -19.90
N ASP A 258 -10.49 -5.57 -19.01
CA ASP A 258 -9.04 -5.69 -18.88
C ASP A 258 -8.42 -6.24 -20.17
N PRO A 259 -7.58 -5.47 -20.88
CA PRO A 259 -7.02 -5.87 -22.17
C PRO A 259 -6.03 -7.03 -22.08
N VAL A 260 -5.55 -7.36 -20.88
CA VAL A 260 -4.61 -8.48 -20.64
C VAL A 260 -5.34 -9.81 -20.54
N VAL A 261 -6.63 -9.81 -20.16
CA VAL A 261 -7.43 -11.01 -19.97
C VAL A 261 -7.88 -11.59 -21.31
N HIS A 262 -7.57 -12.86 -21.55
CA HIS A 262 -7.89 -13.53 -22.83
C HIS A 262 -9.38 -13.56 -23.14
N THR A 263 -10.20 -13.84 -22.15
CA THR A 263 -11.66 -13.84 -22.29
C THR A 263 -12.29 -13.06 -21.18
N HIS A 264 -12.99 -11.99 -21.53
CA HIS A 264 -13.66 -11.10 -20.58
C HIS A 264 -14.83 -11.80 -19.89
N TYR A 265 -15.05 -11.48 -18.63
CA TYR A 265 -16.13 -12.05 -17.83
C TYR A 265 -16.59 -11.12 -16.71
N GLY A 266 -17.73 -11.49 -16.14
CA GLY A 266 -18.28 -10.83 -14.96
C GLY A 266 -19.01 -11.85 -14.07
N PRO A 267 -19.68 -11.43 -12.99
CA PRO A 267 -20.35 -12.33 -12.04
C PRO A 267 -21.39 -13.26 -12.67
N THR A 268 -21.97 -12.88 -13.81
CA THR A 268 -22.97 -13.67 -14.54
C THR A 268 -22.37 -14.62 -15.57
N THR A 269 -21.10 -14.39 -15.98
CA THR A 269 -20.41 -15.13 -17.05
C THR A 269 -19.13 -15.80 -16.55
N LEU A 270 -19.08 -16.19 -15.26
CA LEU A 270 -17.91 -16.81 -14.61
C LEU A 270 -17.35 -18.03 -15.36
N LYS A 271 -18.18 -18.75 -16.13
CA LYS A 271 -17.72 -19.88 -16.96
C LYS A 271 -16.64 -19.46 -17.98
N ASN A 272 -16.59 -18.19 -18.37
CA ASN A 272 -15.59 -17.69 -19.31
C ASN A 272 -14.18 -17.66 -18.69
N ARG A 273 -14.03 -17.76 -17.35
CA ARG A 273 -12.74 -17.91 -16.69
C ARG A 273 -11.97 -19.16 -17.12
N GLU A 274 -12.65 -20.13 -17.68
CA GLU A 274 -12.02 -21.38 -18.13
C GLU A 274 -10.95 -21.16 -19.21
N GLU A 275 -11.14 -20.22 -20.13
CA GLU A 275 -10.11 -19.87 -21.13
C GLU A 275 -8.87 -19.24 -20.46
N ASN A 276 -9.10 -18.34 -19.49
CA ASN A 276 -8.01 -17.72 -18.73
C ASN A 276 -7.26 -18.76 -17.88
N ARG A 277 -7.99 -19.73 -17.32
CA ARG A 277 -7.41 -20.86 -16.59
C ARG A 277 -6.49 -21.70 -17.48
N ARG A 278 -6.90 -22.00 -18.72
CA ARG A 278 -6.07 -22.74 -19.69
C ARG A 278 -4.79 -21.97 -20.00
N SER A 279 -4.87 -20.67 -20.23
CA SER A 279 -3.69 -19.85 -20.51
C SER A 279 -2.68 -19.87 -19.35
N ILE A 280 -3.16 -19.84 -18.10
CA ILE A 280 -2.30 -19.98 -16.91
C ILE A 280 -1.69 -21.37 -16.84
N ALA A 281 -2.49 -22.42 -17.09
CA ALA A 281 -1.99 -23.80 -17.09
C ALA A 281 -0.91 -24.02 -18.17
N GLU A 282 -1.09 -23.46 -19.36
CA GLU A 282 -0.11 -23.50 -20.44
C GLU A 282 1.18 -22.76 -20.09
N PHE A 283 1.06 -21.52 -19.57
CA PHE A 283 2.22 -20.70 -19.22
C PHE A 283 3.09 -21.36 -18.13
N PHE A 284 2.46 -21.95 -17.12
CA PHE A 284 3.18 -22.62 -16.02
C PHE A 284 3.40 -24.12 -16.25
N HIS A 285 3.09 -24.62 -17.42
CA HIS A 285 3.21 -26.04 -17.81
C HIS A 285 2.51 -26.99 -16.82
N LEU A 286 1.30 -26.62 -16.38
CA LEU A 286 0.51 -27.45 -15.48
C LEU A 286 -0.25 -28.55 -16.22
N ASP A 287 -0.52 -29.65 -15.53
CA ASP A 287 -1.36 -30.73 -16.04
C ASP A 287 -2.77 -30.23 -16.37
N ASN A 288 -3.33 -30.72 -17.45
CA ASN A 288 -4.68 -30.37 -17.88
C ASN A 288 -5.71 -31.25 -17.17
N ASP A 289 -6.04 -30.90 -15.94
CA ASP A 289 -7.07 -31.53 -15.10
C ASP A 289 -7.86 -30.49 -14.30
N ASP A 290 -8.92 -30.92 -13.60
CA ASP A 290 -9.83 -30.07 -12.84
C ASP A 290 -9.34 -29.70 -11.44
N ALA A 291 -8.09 -30.04 -11.09
CA ALA A 291 -7.50 -29.69 -9.79
C ALA A 291 -7.45 -28.16 -9.60
N PRO A 292 -7.79 -27.63 -8.43
CA PRO A 292 -7.76 -26.20 -8.19
C PRO A 292 -6.34 -25.63 -8.34
N ILE A 293 -6.23 -24.47 -8.97
CA ILE A 293 -4.99 -23.72 -9.11
C ILE A 293 -4.98 -22.64 -8.03
N PHE A 294 -4.09 -22.78 -7.06
CA PHE A 294 -3.78 -21.76 -6.08
C PHE A 294 -2.67 -20.86 -6.62
N CYS A 295 -2.77 -19.55 -6.45
CA CYS A 295 -1.70 -18.64 -6.83
C CYS A 295 -1.18 -17.85 -5.64
N VAL A 296 0.08 -17.42 -5.76
CA VAL A 296 0.74 -16.44 -4.89
C VAL A 296 1.34 -15.36 -5.77
N ILE A 297 1.01 -14.09 -5.49
CA ILE A 297 1.54 -12.92 -6.19
C ILE A 297 2.06 -11.97 -5.13
N SER A 298 3.37 -11.97 -4.88
CA SER A 298 3.93 -11.22 -3.76
C SER A 298 5.44 -11.05 -3.86
N ARG A 299 5.98 -10.11 -3.07
CA ARG A 299 7.41 -10.13 -2.74
C ARG A 299 7.73 -11.40 -1.95
N LEU A 300 8.81 -12.07 -2.29
CA LEU A 300 9.21 -13.33 -1.66
C LEU A 300 10.05 -13.03 -0.41
N THR A 301 9.35 -12.67 0.68
CA THR A 301 9.95 -12.30 1.96
C THR A 301 9.30 -13.02 3.14
N TRP A 302 9.98 -13.05 4.27
CA TRP A 302 9.46 -13.59 5.52
C TRP A 302 8.17 -12.87 5.97
N GLN A 303 8.11 -11.55 5.83
CA GLN A 303 6.90 -10.76 6.13
C GLN A 303 5.67 -11.30 5.41
N LYS A 304 5.83 -11.66 4.15
CA LYS A 304 4.74 -12.16 3.30
C LYS A 304 4.44 -13.65 3.51
N GLY A 305 5.13 -14.32 4.45
CA GLY A 305 4.91 -15.72 4.77
C GLY A 305 5.38 -16.70 3.68
N MET A 306 6.34 -16.30 2.85
CA MET A 306 6.78 -17.13 1.72
C MET A 306 7.57 -18.36 2.15
N ASP A 307 8.18 -18.33 3.33
CA ASP A 307 8.75 -19.51 3.99
C ASP A 307 7.67 -20.56 4.30
N ILE A 308 6.49 -20.14 4.77
CA ILE A 308 5.34 -21.03 4.99
C ILE A 308 4.89 -21.65 3.66
N VAL A 309 4.76 -20.83 2.59
CA VAL A 309 4.36 -21.34 1.27
C VAL A 309 5.36 -22.39 0.75
N ALA A 310 6.66 -22.09 0.83
CA ALA A 310 7.71 -23.01 0.37
C ALA A 310 7.68 -24.34 1.15
N ASN A 311 7.46 -24.29 2.47
CA ASN A 311 7.44 -25.46 3.32
C ASN A 311 6.21 -26.36 3.12
N VAL A 312 5.05 -25.79 2.70
CA VAL A 312 3.81 -26.56 2.52
C VAL A 312 3.49 -26.89 1.05
N ALA A 313 4.35 -26.49 0.11
CA ALA A 313 4.11 -26.70 -1.31
C ALA A 313 3.87 -28.18 -1.67
N ASP A 314 4.67 -29.09 -1.13
CA ASP A 314 4.53 -30.54 -1.33
C ASP A 314 3.19 -31.06 -0.79
N GLN A 315 2.71 -30.53 0.33
CA GLN A 315 1.40 -30.90 0.92
C GLN A 315 0.23 -30.38 0.10
N ILE A 316 0.34 -29.21 -0.54
CA ILE A 316 -0.70 -28.70 -1.45
C ILE A 316 -0.89 -29.68 -2.62
N VAL A 317 0.22 -30.15 -3.21
CA VAL A 317 0.18 -31.16 -4.28
C VAL A 317 -0.38 -32.48 -3.79
N ALA A 318 0.03 -32.94 -2.59
CA ALA A 318 -0.47 -34.17 -1.99
C ALA A 318 -1.98 -34.14 -1.71
N MET A 319 -2.56 -32.95 -1.47
CA MET A 319 -4.01 -32.74 -1.35
C MET A 319 -4.73 -32.68 -2.72
N GLY A 320 -4.01 -32.75 -3.82
CA GLY A 320 -4.55 -32.70 -5.18
C GLY A 320 -4.65 -31.28 -5.76
N GLY A 321 -4.04 -30.28 -5.13
CA GLY A 321 -4.00 -28.92 -5.67
C GLY A 321 -2.83 -28.67 -6.61
N LYS A 322 -2.85 -27.53 -7.28
CA LYS A 322 -1.75 -26.95 -8.06
C LYS A 322 -1.35 -25.62 -7.44
N LEU A 323 -0.07 -25.25 -7.54
CA LEU A 323 0.43 -23.99 -7.00
C LEU A 323 1.21 -23.23 -8.08
N VAL A 324 0.89 -21.96 -8.30
CA VAL A 324 1.67 -21.06 -9.15
C VAL A 324 2.13 -19.84 -8.35
N VAL A 325 3.38 -19.45 -8.49
CA VAL A 325 3.99 -18.35 -7.76
C VAL A 325 4.59 -17.34 -8.72
N LEU A 326 4.26 -16.07 -8.52
CA LEU A 326 4.84 -14.92 -9.20
C LEU A 326 5.41 -13.96 -8.16
N GLY A 327 6.69 -13.66 -8.24
CA GLY A 327 7.34 -12.70 -7.36
C GLY A 327 8.85 -12.81 -7.33
N SER A 328 9.49 -11.90 -6.61
CA SER A 328 10.93 -11.91 -6.35
C SER A 328 11.24 -11.45 -4.93
N GLY A 329 12.41 -11.78 -4.41
CA GLY A 329 12.79 -11.37 -3.08
C GLY A 329 14.05 -12.05 -2.55
N GLU A 330 13.93 -12.75 -1.43
CA GLU A 330 15.04 -13.44 -0.77
C GLU A 330 15.48 -14.66 -1.61
N ALA A 331 16.75 -14.71 -2.00
CA ALA A 331 17.30 -15.78 -2.85
C ALA A 331 17.05 -17.19 -2.31
N ALA A 332 17.06 -17.35 -0.98
CA ALA A 332 16.77 -18.64 -0.35
C ALA A 332 15.32 -19.09 -0.58
N LEU A 333 14.36 -18.14 -0.53
CA LEU A 333 12.94 -18.43 -0.78
C LEU A 333 12.68 -18.69 -2.27
N GLU A 334 13.31 -17.92 -3.16
CA GLU A 334 13.26 -18.17 -4.61
C GLU A 334 13.77 -19.58 -4.94
N GLY A 335 14.95 -19.94 -4.38
CA GLY A 335 15.55 -21.26 -4.57
C GLY A 335 14.68 -22.41 -4.03
N ALA A 336 14.05 -22.24 -2.87
CA ALA A 336 13.16 -23.24 -2.28
C ALA A 336 11.91 -23.48 -3.14
N LEU A 337 11.29 -22.42 -3.67
CA LEU A 337 10.10 -22.50 -4.53
C LEU A 337 10.44 -23.13 -5.89
N LEU A 338 11.57 -22.75 -6.51
CA LEU A 338 12.05 -23.36 -7.76
C LEU A 338 12.36 -24.85 -7.58
N ALA A 339 12.95 -25.23 -6.43
CA ALA A 339 13.19 -26.64 -6.09
C ALA A 339 11.86 -27.41 -5.96
N SER A 340 10.83 -26.80 -5.34
CA SER A 340 9.50 -27.42 -5.26
C SER A 340 8.87 -27.60 -6.64
N ALA A 341 8.98 -26.62 -7.54
CA ALA A 341 8.52 -26.75 -8.92
C ALA A 341 9.22 -27.91 -9.66
N SER A 342 10.53 -28.04 -9.45
CA SER A 342 11.31 -29.14 -10.05
C SER A 342 10.91 -30.53 -9.52
N ARG A 343 10.48 -30.64 -8.27
CA ARG A 343 9.98 -31.90 -7.68
C ARG A 343 8.58 -32.27 -8.18
N HIS A 344 7.78 -31.29 -8.55
CA HIS A 344 6.37 -31.46 -8.91
C HIS A 344 6.04 -30.88 -10.29
N PRO A 345 6.66 -31.41 -11.37
CA PRO A 345 6.32 -30.97 -12.73
C PRO A 345 4.84 -31.20 -13.02
N GLY A 346 4.19 -30.25 -13.68
CA GLY A 346 2.75 -30.27 -13.94
C GLY A 346 1.88 -29.83 -12.74
N ARG A 347 2.46 -29.63 -11.55
CA ARG A 347 1.70 -29.28 -10.35
C ARG A 347 2.13 -27.96 -9.72
N ILE A 348 3.41 -27.60 -9.82
CA ILE A 348 3.93 -26.34 -9.28
C ILE A 348 4.64 -25.57 -10.40
N GLY A 349 4.26 -24.31 -10.60
CA GLY A 349 4.91 -23.38 -11.52
C GLY A 349 5.42 -22.14 -10.77
N VAL A 350 6.63 -21.68 -11.08
CA VAL A 350 7.24 -20.50 -10.43
C VAL A 350 7.81 -19.56 -11.49
N SER A 351 7.44 -18.30 -11.41
CA SER A 351 8.00 -17.22 -12.23
C SER A 351 8.64 -16.19 -11.31
N ILE A 352 9.97 -16.07 -11.37
CA ILE A 352 10.71 -15.10 -10.57
C ILE A 352 10.73 -13.75 -11.29
N GLY A 353 10.37 -12.70 -10.59
CA GLY A 353 10.35 -11.32 -11.07
C GLY A 353 9.01 -10.63 -10.84
N TYR A 354 8.96 -9.34 -11.20
CA TYR A 354 7.74 -8.55 -11.23
C TYR A 354 7.16 -8.54 -12.64
N ASN A 355 5.89 -8.88 -12.77
CA ASN A 355 5.17 -8.89 -14.05
C ASN A 355 3.69 -8.57 -13.80
N GLU A 356 3.31 -7.29 -13.94
CA GLU A 356 1.94 -6.83 -13.69
C GLU A 356 0.92 -7.46 -14.66
N PRO A 357 1.15 -7.53 -15.98
CA PRO A 357 0.25 -8.25 -16.88
C PRO A 357 0.02 -9.71 -16.47
N MET A 358 1.07 -10.42 -16.02
CA MET A 358 0.92 -11.78 -15.51
C MET A 358 0.09 -11.82 -14.21
N SER A 359 0.20 -10.80 -13.35
CA SER A 359 -0.65 -10.68 -12.15
C SER A 359 -2.14 -10.62 -12.51
N HIS A 360 -2.52 -9.84 -13.51
CA HIS A 360 -3.90 -9.77 -14.03
C HIS A 360 -4.37 -11.14 -14.55
N LEU A 361 -3.56 -11.82 -15.38
CA LEU A 361 -3.87 -13.14 -15.90
C LEU A 361 -4.02 -14.19 -14.77
N MET A 362 -3.15 -14.17 -13.77
CA MET A 362 -3.24 -15.08 -12.62
C MET A 362 -4.52 -14.85 -11.83
N GLN A 363 -4.90 -13.59 -11.56
CA GLN A 363 -6.18 -13.27 -10.92
C GLN A 363 -7.37 -13.75 -11.76
N ALA A 364 -7.29 -13.64 -13.08
CA ALA A 364 -8.35 -14.06 -13.98
C ALA A 364 -8.46 -15.60 -14.12
N GLY A 365 -7.33 -16.31 -14.07
CA GLY A 365 -7.27 -17.74 -14.39
C GLY A 365 -7.17 -18.69 -13.19
N CYS A 366 -6.58 -18.26 -12.07
CA CYS A 366 -6.45 -19.10 -10.87
C CYS A 366 -7.74 -19.16 -10.05
N ASP A 367 -7.94 -20.26 -9.34
CA ASP A 367 -9.15 -20.46 -8.53
C ASP A 367 -9.10 -19.72 -7.21
N ALA A 368 -7.95 -19.69 -6.55
CA ALA A 368 -7.76 -18.97 -5.30
C ALA A 368 -6.37 -18.34 -5.20
N ILE A 369 -6.30 -17.23 -4.45
CA ILE A 369 -5.04 -16.56 -4.13
C ILE A 369 -4.70 -16.72 -2.65
N ILE A 370 -3.47 -17.12 -2.34
CA ILE A 370 -2.98 -17.34 -0.98
C ILE A 370 -2.14 -16.14 -0.55
N ILE A 371 -2.50 -15.53 0.59
CA ILE A 371 -1.81 -14.37 1.16
C ILE A 371 -1.54 -14.65 2.65
N PRO A 372 -0.44 -15.36 2.98
CA PRO A 372 -0.12 -15.79 4.35
C PRO A 372 0.74 -14.77 5.09
N SER A 373 0.52 -13.49 4.88
CA SER A 373 1.31 -12.42 5.48
C SER A 373 1.25 -12.44 6.99
N ARG A 374 2.41 -12.30 7.65
CA ARG A 374 2.50 -12.16 9.11
C ARG A 374 1.96 -10.83 9.59
N PHE A 375 2.18 -9.79 8.80
CA PHE A 375 1.50 -8.50 8.93
C PHE A 375 1.26 -7.89 7.54
N GLU A 376 0.07 -7.33 7.36
CA GLU A 376 -0.38 -6.73 6.09
C GLU A 376 -1.24 -5.51 6.40
N PRO A 377 -0.67 -4.29 6.41
CA PRO A 377 -1.40 -3.08 6.78
C PRO A 377 -2.74 -2.94 6.05
N CYS A 378 -2.75 -3.05 4.76
CA CYS A 378 -3.96 -3.11 3.94
C CYS A 378 -3.99 -4.35 3.05
N GLY A 379 -2.98 -4.50 2.20
CA GLY A 379 -3.00 -5.42 1.09
C GLY A 379 -3.92 -4.92 -0.04
N LEU A 380 -3.49 -5.12 -1.27
CA LEU A 380 -4.30 -4.82 -2.47
C LEU A 380 -4.62 -6.11 -3.23
N THR A 381 -3.75 -7.10 -3.13
CA THR A 381 -3.81 -8.34 -3.90
C THR A 381 -5.10 -9.14 -3.63
N GLN A 382 -5.62 -9.14 -2.40
CA GLN A 382 -6.92 -9.74 -2.08
C GLN A 382 -8.08 -8.95 -2.69
N LEU A 383 -7.96 -7.62 -2.81
CA LEU A 383 -8.99 -6.79 -3.45
C LEU A 383 -9.09 -7.10 -4.95
N TYR A 384 -7.93 -7.28 -5.59
CA TYR A 384 -7.88 -7.77 -6.97
C TYR A 384 -8.49 -9.17 -7.09
N GLY A 385 -8.17 -10.08 -6.15
CA GLY A 385 -8.77 -11.42 -6.08
C GLY A 385 -10.29 -11.37 -5.99
N LEU A 386 -10.83 -10.56 -5.09
CA LEU A 386 -12.28 -10.34 -4.96
C LEU A 386 -12.87 -9.86 -6.30
N ARG A 387 -12.28 -8.83 -6.90
CA ARG A 387 -12.75 -8.23 -8.16
C ARG A 387 -12.75 -9.22 -9.32
N TYR A 388 -11.75 -10.13 -9.38
CA TYR A 388 -11.60 -11.14 -10.45
C TYR A 388 -12.27 -12.49 -10.12
N GLY A 389 -12.86 -12.65 -8.94
CA GLY A 389 -13.42 -13.92 -8.51
C GLY A 389 -12.35 -15.01 -8.30
N CYS A 390 -11.11 -14.61 -8.03
CA CYS A 390 -10.04 -15.46 -7.51
C CYS A 390 -10.17 -15.45 -5.99
N VAL A 391 -10.65 -16.56 -5.40
CA VAL A 391 -11.06 -16.57 -3.99
C VAL A 391 -9.88 -16.34 -3.05
N PRO A 392 -9.88 -15.30 -2.20
CA PRO A 392 -8.77 -15.06 -1.29
C PRO A 392 -8.72 -16.09 -0.15
N ILE A 393 -7.51 -16.61 0.12
CA ILE A 393 -7.17 -17.41 1.30
C ILE A 393 -6.11 -16.62 2.06
N VAL A 394 -6.50 -15.97 3.14
CA VAL A 394 -5.69 -14.92 3.75
C VAL A 394 -5.41 -15.17 5.23
N ALA A 395 -4.25 -14.73 5.69
CA ALA A 395 -3.97 -14.61 7.11
C ALA A 395 -4.91 -13.58 7.76
N ARG A 396 -5.34 -13.82 9.00
CA ARG A 396 -6.21 -12.89 9.73
C ARG A 396 -5.37 -11.80 10.38
N THR A 397 -5.00 -10.80 9.59
CA THR A 397 -4.20 -9.63 10.02
C THR A 397 -4.54 -8.41 9.17
N GLY A 398 -4.45 -7.23 9.77
CA GLY A 398 -4.63 -5.93 9.12
C GLY A 398 -5.77 -5.87 8.12
N GLY A 399 -5.52 -5.27 6.96
CA GLY A 399 -6.54 -5.12 5.92
C GLY A 399 -7.05 -6.42 5.30
N LEU A 400 -6.31 -7.52 5.42
CA LEU A 400 -6.81 -8.83 5.00
C LEU A 400 -8.02 -9.26 5.85
N ASN A 401 -7.96 -9.00 7.16
CA ASN A 401 -9.07 -9.27 8.07
C ASN A 401 -10.30 -8.41 7.78
N ASP A 402 -10.07 -7.15 7.38
CA ASP A 402 -11.15 -6.17 7.18
C ASP A 402 -11.84 -6.28 5.81
N THR A 403 -11.18 -6.90 4.83
CA THR A 403 -11.66 -6.91 3.43
C THR A 403 -12.17 -8.27 2.95
N VAL A 404 -11.85 -9.35 3.67
CA VAL A 404 -12.28 -10.71 3.31
C VAL A 404 -13.23 -11.26 4.37
N ILE A 405 -14.44 -11.60 4.00
CA ILE A 405 -15.42 -12.25 4.90
C ILE A 405 -15.16 -13.76 4.90
N ASP A 406 -14.73 -14.28 6.06
CA ASP A 406 -14.43 -15.72 6.20
C ASP A 406 -15.62 -16.60 5.89
N ALA A 407 -15.39 -17.66 5.13
CA ALA A 407 -16.38 -18.69 4.81
C ALA A 407 -16.65 -19.63 6.03
N ASN A 408 -16.98 -19.04 7.19
CA ASN A 408 -17.47 -19.79 8.34
C ASN A 408 -18.95 -20.16 8.17
N HIS A 409 -19.48 -20.99 9.06
CA HIS A 409 -20.83 -21.49 8.97
C HIS A 409 -21.89 -20.38 8.90
N ALA A 410 -21.75 -19.33 9.69
CA ALA A 410 -22.72 -18.24 9.72
C ALA A 410 -22.69 -17.42 8.42
N ALA A 411 -21.50 -17.08 7.92
CA ALA A 411 -21.33 -16.31 6.68
C ALA A 411 -21.79 -17.12 5.45
N LEU A 412 -21.54 -18.43 5.43
CA LEU A 412 -22.05 -19.32 4.38
C LEU A 412 -23.58 -19.41 4.39
N ALA A 413 -24.19 -19.56 5.58
CA ALA A 413 -25.65 -19.58 5.74
C ALA A 413 -26.30 -18.26 5.30
N ALA A 414 -25.67 -17.13 5.62
CA ALA A 414 -26.09 -15.79 5.22
C ALA A 414 -25.73 -15.46 3.75
N LYS A 415 -24.93 -16.29 3.08
CA LYS A 415 -24.44 -16.11 1.70
C LYS A 415 -23.61 -14.82 1.49
N VAL A 416 -22.85 -14.42 2.51
CA VAL A 416 -22.01 -13.20 2.48
C VAL A 416 -20.51 -13.48 2.40
N ALA A 417 -20.09 -14.74 2.58
CA ALA A 417 -18.69 -15.14 2.56
C ALA A 417 -18.02 -14.79 1.23
N THR A 418 -16.80 -14.25 1.28
CA THR A 418 -16.04 -13.83 0.10
C THR A 418 -14.69 -14.54 -0.05
N GLY A 419 -14.22 -15.22 1.00
CA GLY A 419 -12.93 -15.92 1.00
C GLY A 419 -12.75 -16.77 2.26
N ILE A 420 -11.52 -17.13 2.53
CA ILE A 420 -11.15 -17.98 3.67
C ILE A 420 -10.09 -17.26 4.49
N GLN A 421 -10.32 -17.08 5.78
CA GLN A 421 -9.32 -16.55 6.70
C GLN A 421 -8.73 -17.67 7.56
N PHE A 422 -7.47 -17.52 7.98
CA PHE A 422 -6.81 -18.43 8.91
C PHE A 422 -5.96 -17.71 9.96
N SER A 423 -5.86 -18.31 11.12
CA SER A 423 -5.03 -17.94 12.25
C SER A 423 -4.79 -19.21 13.09
N PRO A 424 -3.60 -19.42 13.69
CA PRO A 424 -2.39 -18.58 13.59
C PRO A 424 -1.73 -18.65 12.20
N VAL A 425 -0.82 -17.70 11.94
CA VAL A 425 -0.03 -17.65 10.68
C VAL A 425 1.13 -18.65 10.76
N THR A 426 0.79 -19.91 10.54
CA THR A 426 1.68 -21.07 10.61
C THR A 426 1.40 -22.02 9.45
N GLU A 427 2.31 -22.96 9.20
CA GLU A 427 2.11 -24.04 8.22
C GLU A 427 0.81 -24.81 8.46
N THR A 428 0.55 -25.19 9.70
CA THR A 428 -0.69 -25.90 10.09
C THR A 428 -1.94 -25.06 9.82
N GLY A 429 -1.94 -23.78 10.21
CA GLY A 429 -3.07 -22.88 9.98
C GLY A 429 -3.36 -22.71 8.48
N MET A 430 -2.32 -22.50 7.67
CA MET A 430 -2.45 -22.38 6.22
C MET A 430 -2.95 -23.68 5.58
N LEU A 431 -2.41 -24.84 5.97
CA LEU A 431 -2.88 -26.15 5.46
C LEU A 431 -4.33 -26.43 5.80
N GLN A 432 -4.81 -26.02 6.98
CA GLN A 432 -6.23 -26.13 7.34
C GLN A 432 -7.10 -25.25 6.43
N ALA A 433 -6.65 -24.01 6.13
CA ALA A 433 -7.37 -23.13 5.21
C ALA A 433 -7.42 -23.71 3.78
N ILE A 434 -6.30 -24.27 3.31
CA ILE A 434 -6.26 -24.94 2.01
C ILE A 434 -7.19 -26.16 1.96
N ARG A 435 -7.24 -26.98 3.01
CA ARG A 435 -8.21 -28.10 3.09
C ARG A 435 -9.65 -27.61 3.03
N ARG A 436 -9.98 -26.51 3.71
CA ARG A 436 -11.30 -25.87 3.60
C ARG A 436 -11.57 -25.43 2.16
N ALA A 437 -10.60 -24.80 1.49
CA ALA A 437 -10.71 -24.38 0.11
C ALA A 437 -10.95 -25.58 -0.83
N MET A 438 -10.20 -26.66 -0.67
CA MET A 438 -10.37 -27.91 -1.44
C MET A 438 -11.78 -28.48 -1.26
N HIS A 439 -12.28 -28.50 -0.02
CA HIS A 439 -13.63 -28.96 0.28
C HIS A 439 -14.70 -28.08 -0.39
N PHE A 440 -14.58 -26.76 -0.31
CA PHE A 440 -15.52 -25.83 -0.94
C PHE A 440 -15.43 -25.86 -2.47
N TYR A 441 -14.24 -26.06 -3.02
CA TYR A 441 -14.03 -26.20 -4.47
C TYR A 441 -14.70 -27.46 -5.04
N ALA A 442 -14.76 -28.54 -4.30
CA ALA A 442 -15.47 -29.76 -4.69
C ALA A 442 -16.99 -29.53 -4.84
N ASP A 443 -17.58 -28.61 -4.08
CA ASP A 443 -18.93 -28.11 -4.28
C ASP A 443 -18.93 -26.89 -5.21
N ARG A 444 -19.03 -27.13 -6.51
CA ARG A 444 -18.98 -26.08 -7.55
C ARG A 444 -20.04 -24.99 -7.36
N LYS A 445 -21.16 -25.28 -6.75
CA LYS A 445 -22.22 -24.30 -6.49
C LYS A 445 -21.78 -23.35 -5.36
N LEU A 446 -21.23 -23.90 -4.29
CA LEU A 446 -20.71 -23.13 -3.18
C LEU A 446 -19.50 -22.28 -3.63
N TRP A 447 -18.55 -22.86 -4.39
CA TRP A 447 -17.41 -22.13 -4.91
C TRP A 447 -17.83 -20.94 -5.79
N THR A 448 -18.75 -21.16 -6.72
CA THR A 448 -19.32 -20.10 -7.56
C THR A 448 -20.00 -19.00 -6.73
N GLN A 449 -20.63 -19.37 -5.61
CA GLN A 449 -21.23 -18.39 -4.69
C GLN A 449 -20.16 -17.51 -4.04
N LEU A 450 -19.05 -18.09 -3.54
CA LEU A 450 -17.92 -17.33 -2.99
C LEU A 450 -17.35 -16.36 -4.02
N GLN A 451 -17.07 -16.83 -5.24
CA GLN A 451 -16.59 -15.99 -6.34
C GLN A 451 -17.51 -14.81 -6.62
N LYS A 452 -18.82 -15.07 -6.76
CA LYS A 452 -19.83 -14.03 -7.03
C LYS A 452 -19.95 -13.02 -5.90
N GLN A 453 -19.85 -13.45 -4.66
CA GLN A 453 -19.89 -12.53 -3.50
C GLN A 453 -18.63 -11.66 -3.46
N GLY A 454 -17.45 -12.24 -3.70
CA GLY A 454 -16.21 -11.47 -3.86
C GLY A 454 -16.34 -10.39 -4.94
N MET A 455 -16.79 -10.77 -6.13
CA MET A 455 -16.95 -9.83 -7.26
C MET A 455 -18.02 -8.75 -7.06
N LYS A 456 -18.91 -8.92 -6.10
CA LYS A 456 -19.91 -7.91 -5.71
C LYS A 456 -19.41 -6.98 -4.60
N SER A 457 -18.31 -7.33 -3.95
CA SER A 457 -17.74 -6.45 -2.93
C SER A 457 -17.31 -5.15 -3.58
N ASP A 458 -17.71 -4.04 -2.96
CA ASP A 458 -17.23 -2.74 -3.35
C ASP A 458 -15.80 -2.55 -2.83
N VAL A 459 -14.86 -2.61 -3.75
CA VAL A 459 -13.42 -2.45 -3.51
C VAL A 459 -12.87 -1.17 -4.14
N SER A 460 -13.75 -0.27 -4.59
CA SER A 460 -13.39 1.01 -5.18
C SER A 460 -12.83 2.01 -4.15
N TRP A 461 -12.27 3.09 -4.64
CA TRP A 461 -11.82 4.19 -3.80
C TRP A 461 -12.95 5.06 -3.23
N GLU A 462 -14.16 4.99 -3.75
CA GLU A 462 -15.27 5.88 -3.38
C GLU A 462 -15.55 5.91 -1.88
N LYS A 463 -15.71 4.72 -1.24
CA LYS A 463 -15.96 4.64 0.21
C LYS A 463 -14.80 5.15 1.05
N SER A 464 -13.59 4.92 0.58
CA SER A 464 -12.39 5.39 1.28
C SER A 464 -12.27 6.91 1.18
N ALA A 465 -12.49 7.46 -0.02
CA ALA A 465 -12.50 8.90 -0.26
C ALA A 465 -13.60 9.62 0.54
N GLU A 466 -14.81 9.03 0.63
CA GLU A 466 -15.89 9.57 1.49
C GLU A 466 -15.44 9.70 2.95
N ARG A 467 -14.76 8.67 3.50
CA ARG A 467 -14.26 8.69 4.88
C ARG A 467 -13.16 9.73 5.07
N TYR A 468 -12.23 9.87 4.12
CA TYR A 468 -11.21 10.93 4.15
C TYR A 468 -11.85 12.32 4.05
N ALA A 469 -12.79 12.54 3.15
CA ALA A 469 -13.49 13.81 3.01
C ALA A 469 -14.26 14.20 4.28
N ALA A 470 -14.91 13.23 4.93
CA ALA A 470 -15.58 13.44 6.23
C ALA A 470 -14.58 13.79 7.34
N LEU A 471 -13.44 13.10 7.41
CA LEU A 471 -12.37 13.40 8.37
C LEU A 471 -11.82 14.81 8.17
N TYR A 472 -11.49 15.19 6.93
CA TYR A 472 -10.99 16.52 6.60
C TYR A 472 -11.98 17.62 6.99
N SER A 473 -13.26 17.42 6.64
CA SER A 473 -14.32 18.37 6.98
C SER A 473 -14.46 18.57 8.50
N SER A 474 -14.33 17.47 9.27
CA SER A 474 -14.40 17.53 10.72
C SER A 474 -13.22 18.30 11.34
N LEU A 475 -12.02 18.16 10.78
CA LEU A 475 -10.81 18.84 11.26
C LEU A 475 -10.83 20.33 10.91
N VAL A 476 -11.21 20.68 9.68
CA VAL A 476 -11.32 22.08 9.23
C VAL A 476 -12.39 22.82 10.04
N SER A 477 -13.53 22.17 10.34
CA SER A 477 -14.61 22.78 11.14
C SER A 477 -14.22 23.00 12.61
N LYS A 478 -13.34 22.21 13.19
CA LYS A 478 -12.84 22.38 14.57
C LYS A 478 -11.80 23.50 14.69
N GLY A 479 -11.11 23.84 13.60
CA GLY A 479 -10.10 24.91 13.57
C GLY A 479 -10.67 26.31 13.25
N MET A 480 -11.96 26.40 12.96
CA MET A 480 -12.72 27.66 12.85
C MET A 480 -13.44 27.96 14.16
#